data_d8de94b55138d7a70ea033c20fbf461b
#
_entry.id   d8de94b55138d7a70ea033c20fbf461b
#
_cell.length_a   1.000
_cell.length_b   1.000
_cell.length_c   1.000
_cell.angle_alpha   90.00
_cell.angle_beta   90.00
_cell.angle_gamma   90.00
#
_symmetry.space_group_name_H-M   'P 1'
#
loop_
_entity.id
_entity.type
_entity.pdbx_description
1 polymer ?
#
loop_
_entity_poly.entity_id
_entity_poly.type
_entity_poly.pdbx_seq_one_letter_code
_entity_poly.pdbx_strand_id
1 'polypeptide(L)'
;MKIYICGPMRGIKYYNFPTFFEAEESLTKLGHYVVNPARLDMEERGFDPRKYPEDSDWSVIPDGFDLEQCIKGDIAAVLECDAIYALPGYERSRGAQAEIAVARWAGKIEMGALDDDGLFPYDADDRKAYPVFTGLLEYFPNACAAVANHSHVGNEQHNPGEPMHWAKEKSIGDGNQIVRHLMEGHLEAMAWRALELLERKLTGLPPFDRSKS
;
A
#
# COMPACT_ATOMS: atom_id res chain seq x y z
N MET A 1 -16.36 -8.22 -0.79
CA MET A 1 -16.34 -7.09 -1.74
C MET A 1 -15.90 -7.58 -3.10
N LYS A 2 -16.28 -6.88 -4.17
CA LYS A 2 -15.75 -7.09 -5.52
C LYS A 2 -14.54 -6.16 -5.70
N ILE A 3 -13.35 -6.72 -5.97
CA ILE A 3 -12.07 -5.99 -6.01
C ILE A 3 -11.45 -6.13 -7.39
N TYR A 4 -11.08 -5.02 -8.01
CA TYR A 4 -10.27 -5.01 -9.24
C TYR A 4 -8.78 -4.90 -8.89
N ILE A 5 -7.93 -5.73 -9.51
CA ILE A 5 -6.47 -5.64 -9.35
C ILE A 5 -5.90 -4.76 -10.46
N CYS A 6 -5.07 -3.78 -10.11
CA CYS A 6 -4.31 -2.99 -11.06
C CYS A 6 -2.81 -3.04 -10.78
N GLY A 7 -2.00 -2.82 -11.80
CA GLY A 7 -0.55 -2.84 -11.61
C GLY A 7 0.25 -2.76 -12.91
N PRO A 8 1.58 -2.74 -12.81
CA PRO A 8 2.44 -2.72 -13.97
C PRO A 8 2.43 -4.10 -14.67
N MET A 9 2.25 -4.10 -16.00
CA MET A 9 2.37 -5.30 -16.81
C MET A 9 3.57 -5.22 -17.74
N ARG A 10 3.66 -4.18 -18.57
CA ARG A 10 4.71 -4.05 -19.58
C ARG A 10 6.09 -3.82 -18.95
N GLY A 11 7.12 -4.41 -19.59
CA GLY A 11 8.50 -4.34 -19.13
C GLY A 11 8.85 -5.33 -18.00
N ILE A 12 7.90 -6.15 -17.58
CA ILE A 12 8.08 -7.19 -16.57
C ILE A 12 7.85 -8.56 -17.23
N LYS A 13 8.69 -9.53 -16.89
CA LYS A 13 8.62 -10.89 -17.45
C LYS A 13 7.20 -11.46 -17.34
N TYR A 14 6.72 -12.09 -18.41
CA TYR A 14 5.36 -12.60 -18.53
C TYR A 14 4.28 -11.54 -18.30
N TYR A 15 4.56 -10.27 -18.62
CA TYR A 15 3.66 -9.14 -18.37
C TYR A 15 3.16 -9.09 -16.91
N ASN A 16 4.00 -9.51 -15.97
CA ASN A 16 3.69 -9.54 -14.53
C ASN A 16 2.49 -10.43 -14.13
N PHE A 17 1.98 -11.27 -15.01
CA PHE A 17 0.83 -12.14 -14.71
C PHE A 17 1.00 -12.97 -13.45
N PRO A 18 2.19 -13.53 -13.12
CA PRO A 18 2.36 -14.26 -11.87
C PRO A 18 1.95 -13.45 -10.63
N THR A 19 2.39 -12.19 -10.54
CA THR A 19 2.05 -11.31 -9.39
C THR A 19 0.55 -11.01 -9.32
N PHE A 20 -0.11 -10.83 -10.47
CA PHE A 20 -1.56 -10.67 -10.52
C PHE A 20 -2.30 -11.91 -10.02
N PHE A 21 -1.84 -13.11 -10.35
CA PHE A 21 -2.45 -14.36 -9.87
C PHE A 21 -2.19 -14.61 -8.39
N GLU A 22 -1.00 -14.27 -7.87
CA GLU A 22 -0.69 -14.34 -6.45
C GLU A 22 -1.58 -13.41 -5.62
N ALA A 23 -1.80 -12.19 -6.09
CA ALA A 23 -2.70 -11.24 -5.45
C ALA A 23 -4.16 -11.73 -5.49
N GLU A 24 -4.62 -12.26 -6.64
CA GLU A 24 -5.95 -12.84 -6.78
C GLU A 24 -6.16 -13.99 -5.79
N GLU A 25 -5.20 -14.91 -5.67
CA GLU A 25 -5.27 -16.03 -4.73
C GLU A 25 -5.36 -15.55 -3.30
N SER A 26 -4.54 -14.55 -2.94
CA SER A 26 -4.50 -13.98 -1.60
C SER A 26 -5.80 -13.30 -1.22
N LEU A 27 -6.35 -12.46 -2.11
CA LEU A 27 -7.61 -11.74 -1.89
C LEU A 27 -8.81 -12.70 -1.87
N THR A 28 -8.79 -13.75 -2.70
CA THR A 28 -9.84 -14.77 -2.72
C THR A 28 -9.85 -15.59 -1.42
N LYS A 29 -8.69 -15.94 -0.87
CA LYS A 29 -8.58 -16.61 0.45
C LYS A 29 -9.16 -15.75 1.58
N LEU A 30 -9.14 -14.44 1.44
CA LEU A 30 -9.76 -13.50 2.38
C LEU A 30 -11.28 -13.35 2.16
N GLY A 31 -11.85 -14.07 1.21
CA GLY A 31 -13.30 -14.08 0.95
C GLY A 31 -13.79 -12.96 0.02
N HIS A 32 -12.89 -12.37 -0.77
CA HIS A 32 -13.26 -11.36 -1.77
C HIS A 32 -13.57 -11.99 -3.13
N TYR A 33 -14.42 -11.32 -3.92
CA TYR A 33 -14.58 -11.61 -5.34
C TYR A 33 -13.61 -10.74 -6.13
N VAL A 34 -12.69 -11.35 -6.86
CA VAL A 34 -11.59 -10.64 -7.50
C VAL A 34 -11.78 -10.56 -9.01
N VAL A 35 -11.60 -9.38 -9.57
CA VAL A 35 -11.51 -9.14 -11.01
C VAL A 35 -10.05 -8.90 -11.34
N ASN A 36 -9.44 -9.87 -12.04
CA ASN A 36 -8.04 -9.88 -12.39
C ASN A 36 -7.87 -9.64 -13.91
N PRO A 37 -7.32 -8.49 -14.34
CA PRO A 37 -7.13 -8.19 -15.76
C PRO A 37 -6.23 -9.21 -16.48
N ALA A 38 -5.24 -9.78 -15.80
CA ALA A 38 -4.41 -10.83 -16.38
C ALA A 38 -5.23 -12.11 -16.69
N ARG A 39 -6.23 -12.43 -15.88
CA ARG A 39 -7.16 -13.52 -16.14
C ARG A 39 -8.10 -13.20 -17.29
N LEU A 40 -8.64 -11.98 -17.35
CA LEU A 40 -9.48 -11.52 -18.45
C LEU A 40 -8.72 -11.57 -19.80
N ASP A 41 -7.46 -11.15 -19.79
CA ASP A 41 -6.59 -11.25 -20.98
C ASP A 41 -6.43 -12.69 -21.46
N MET A 42 -6.23 -13.64 -20.54
CA MET A 42 -6.06 -15.04 -20.89
C MET A 42 -7.35 -15.72 -21.35
N GLU A 43 -8.44 -15.54 -20.60
CA GLU A 43 -9.67 -16.31 -20.79
C GLU A 43 -10.60 -15.69 -21.83
N GLU A 44 -10.69 -14.37 -21.89
CA GLU A 44 -11.62 -13.68 -22.78
C GLU A 44 -10.96 -13.12 -24.03
N ARG A 45 -9.69 -12.65 -23.91
CA ARG A 45 -8.96 -12.03 -25.02
C ARG A 45 -7.96 -12.98 -25.70
N GLY A 46 -7.79 -14.19 -25.14
CA GLY A 46 -6.91 -15.24 -25.71
C GLY A 46 -5.42 -14.93 -25.60
N PHE A 47 -5.05 -13.93 -24.81
CA PHE A 47 -3.67 -13.52 -24.63
C PHE A 47 -3.03 -14.28 -23.45
N ASP A 48 -2.11 -15.21 -23.73
CA ASP A 48 -1.39 -15.99 -22.73
C ASP A 48 0.12 -15.78 -22.88
N PRO A 49 0.75 -15.02 -21.95
CA PRO A 49 2.19 -14.73 -22.02
C PRO A 49 3.08 -15.98 -21.98
N ARG A 50 2.60 -17.11 -21.45
CA ARG A 50 3.36 -18.36 -21.37
C ARG A 50 3.59 -19.01 -22.74
N LYS A 51 2.88 -18.55 -23.78
CA LYS A 51 3.07 -18.98 -25.15
C LYS A 51 4.25 -18.30 -25.85
N TYR A 52 4.84 -17.28 -25.22
CA TYR A 52 5.97 -16.53 -25.75
C TYR A 52 7.28 -17.05 -25.17
N PRO A 53 8.40 -16.98 -25.92
CA PRO A 53 9.73 -17.32 -25.42
C PRO A 53 10.10 -16.50 -24.16
N GLU A 54 10.89 -17.10 -23.27
CA GLU A 54 11.29 -16.43 -22.01
C GLU A 54 12.15 -15.17 -22.21
N ASP A 55 12.85 -15.08 -23.33
CA ASP A 55 13.70 -13.97 -23.76
C ASP A 55 12.96 -12.93 -24.60
N SER A 56 11.62 -13.01 -24.66
CA SER A 56 10.79 -12.02 -25.37
C SER A 56 10.96 -10.62 -24.79
N ASP A 57 10.80 -9.61 -25.64
CA ASP A 57 10.72 -8.22 -25.19
C ASP A 57 9.33 -7.92 -24.59
N TRP A 58 9.24 -8.02 -23.28
CA TRP A 58 7.99 -7.81 -22.53
C TRP A 58 7.53 -6.34 -22.47
N SER A 59 8.30 -5.41 -23.05
CA SER A 59 7.92 -3.99 -23.13
C SER A 59 7.03 -3.70 -24.34
N VAL A 60 7.04 -4.57 -25.34
CA VAL A 60 6.29 -4.43 -26.59
C VAL A 60 4.90 -5.05 -26.46
N ILE A 61 3.89 -4.38 -26.98
CA ILE A 61 2.55 -4.96 -27.13
C ILE A 61 2.59 -5.93 -28.30
N PRO A 62 2.17 -7.19 -28.13
CA PRO A 62 2.17 -8.16 -29.22
C PRO A 62 1.28 -7.76 -30.40
N ASP A 63 1.68 -8.15 -31.59
CA ASP A 63 0.87 -7.94 -32.78
C ASP A 63 -0.51 -8.61 -32.66
N GLY A 64 -1.55 -7.87 -33.02
CA GLY A 64 -2.92 -8.35 -32.94
C GLY A 64 -3.60 -8.19 -31.55
N PHE A 65 -2.89 -7.68 -30.55
CA PHE A 65 -3.49 -7.36 -29.26
C PHE A 65 -4.27 -6.04 -29.32
N ASP A 66 -5.58 -6.10 -29.11
CA ASP A 66 -6.46 -4.91 -29.13
C ASP A 66 -6.40 -4.16 -27.80
N LEU A 67 -5.43 -3.26 -27.69
CA LEU A 67 -5.25 -2.43 -26.49
C LEU A 67 -6.47 -1.56 -26.19
N GLU A 68 -7.16 -1.03 -27.21
CA GLU A 68 -8.32 -0.16 -27.00
C GLU A 68 -9.47 -0.94 -26.38
N GLN A 69 -9.71 -2.16 -26.85
CA GLN A 69 -10.72 -3.06 -26.28
C GLN A 69 -10.38 -3.42 -24.84
N CYS A 70 -9.09 -3.68 -24.52
CA CYS A 70 -8.64 -3.94 -23.16
C CYS A 70 -8.91 -2.76 -22.24
N ILE A 71 -8.50 -1.55 -22.63
CA ILE A 71 -8.75 -0.32 -21.85
C ILE A 71 -10.25 -0.14 -21.55
N LYS A 72 -11.12 -0.32 -22.54
CA LYS A 72 -12.56 -0.21 -22.35
C LYS A 72 -13.09 -1.22 -21.32
N GLY A 73 -12.66 -2.48 -21.44
CA GLY A 73 -13.05 -3.55 -20.53
C GLY A 73 -12.55 -3.34 -19.11
N ASP A 74 -11.30 -2.93 -18.98
CA ASP A 74 -10.66 -2.70 -17.67
C ASP A 74 -11.30 -1.52 -16.93
N ILE A 75 -11.57 -0.41 -17.61
CA ILE A 75 -12.28 0.73 -17.01
C ILE A 75 -13.72 0.35 -16.62
N ALA A 76 -14.43 -0.42 -17.44
CA ALA A 76 -15.75 -0.92 -17.07
C ALA A 76 -15.69 -1.80 -15.83
N ALA A 77 -14.72 -2.71 -15.74
CA ALA A 77 -14.51 -3.57 -14.59
C ALA A 77 -14.18 -2.80 -13.31
N VAL A 78 -13.34 -1.74 -13.39
CA VAL A 78 -13.06 -0.84 -12.26
C VAL A 78 -14.36 -0.21 -11.75
N LEU A 79 -15.21 0.30 -12.64
CA LEU A 79 -16.46 0.96 -12.27
C LEU A 79 -17.47 0.00 -11.61
N GLU A 80 -17.44 -1.29 -11.97
CA GLU A 80 -18.29 -2.34 -11.39
C GLU A 80 -17.80 -2.87 -10.04
N CYS A 81 -16.54 -2.61 -9.66
CA CYS A 81 -15.96 -3.08 -8.41
C CYS A 81 -16.23 -2.13 -7.24
N ASP A 82 -16.18 -2.65 -6.03
CA ASP A 82 -16.28 -1.88 -4.79
C ASP A 82 -14.95 -1.21 -4.45
N ALA A 83 -13.84 -1.88 -4.80
CA ALA A 83 -12.49 -1.49 -4.47
C ALA A 83 -11.52 -1.72 -5.64
N ILE A 84 -10.40 -1.02 -5.61
CA ILE A 84 -9.24 -1.24 -6.45
C ILE A 84 -8.04 -1.64 -5.59
N TYR A 85 -7.35 -2.73 -5.98
CA TYR A 85 -6.14 -3.22 -5.31
C TYR A 85 -4.94 -2.99 -6.22
N ALA A 86 -4.04 -2.07 -5.81
CA ALA A 86 -2.84 -1.78 -6.57
C ALA A 86 -1.68 -2.70 -6.21
N LEU A 87 -1.06 -3.27 -7.22
CA LEU A 87 0.20 -4.00 -7.08
C LEU A 87 1.38 -3.02 -6.94
N PRO A 88 2.47 -3.43 -6.28
CA PRO A 88 3.70 -2.63 -6.19
C PRO A 88 4.21 -2.19 -7.57
N GLY A 89 4.69 -0.96 -7.66
CA GLY A 89 5.20 -0.38 -8.92
C GLY A 89 4.11 0.18 -9.85
N TYR A 90 2.86 0.27 -9.38
CA TYR A 90 1.75 0.86 -10.14
C TYR A 90 2.06 2.29 -10.60
N GLU A 91 2.89 3.04 -9.87
CA GLU A 91 3.30 4.42 -10.17
C GLU A 91 4.05 4.53 -11.50
N ARG A 92 4.68 3.45 -11.95
CA ARG A 92 5.40 3.37 -13.24
C ARG A 92 4.52 2.94 -14.39
N SER A 93 3.28 2.52 -14.12
CA SER A 93 2.32 2.05 -15.12
C SER A 93 1.28 3.12 -15.42
N ARG A 94 1.30 3.64 -16.66
CA ARG A 94 0.28 4.61 -17.11
C ARG A 94 -1.14 4.02 -17.08
N GLY A 95 -1.29 2.72 -17.39
CA GLY A 95 -2.57 2.01 -17.31
C GLY A 95 -3.09 1.98 -15.89
N ALA A 96 -2.28 1.46 -14.94
CA ALA A 96 -2.65 1.39 -13.54
C ALA A 96 -2.98 2.78 -12.94
N GLN A 97 -2.19 3.81 -13.27
CA GLN A 97 -2.49 5.19 -12.84
C GLN A 97 -3.83 5.71 -13.37
N ALA A 98 -4.19 5.39 -14.62
CA ALA A 98 -5.47 5.77 -15.20
C ALA A 98 -6.63 5.02 -14.51
N GLU A 99 -6.49 3.73 -14.27
CA GLU A 99 -7.48 2.90 -13.55
C GLU A 99 -7.70 3.43 -12.13
N ILE A 100 -6.62 3.75 -11.41
CA ILE A 100 -6.68 4.35 -10.06
C ILE A 100 -7.36 5.72 -10.10
N ALA A 101 -7.06 6.56 -11.08
CA ALA A 101 -7.71 7.87 -11.22
C ALA A 101 -9.23 7.73 -11.42
N VAL A 102 -9.66 6.76 -12.22
CA VAL A 102 -11.09 6.44 -12.42
C VAL A 102 -11.70 5.91 -11.12
N ALA A 103 -11.03 4.99 -10.43
CA ALA A 103 -11.49 4.44 -9.16
C ALA A 103 -11.67 5.55 -8.10
N ARG A 104 -10.70 6.45 -7.97
CA ARG A 104 -10.77 7.63 -7.09
C ARG A 104 -11.94 8.55 -7.44
N TRP A 105 -12.10 8.87 -8.72
CA TRP A 105 -13.22 9.68 -9.18
C TRP A 105 -14.57 9.02 -8.88
N ALA A 106 -14.64 7.70 -9.01
CA ALA A 106 -15.85 6.93 -8.69
C ALA A 106 -16.03 6.63 -7.19
N GLY A 107 -15.14 7.10 -6.31
CA GLY A 107 -15.22 6.90 -4.86
C GLY A 107 -15.02 5.45 -4.41
N LYS A 108 -14.22 4.67 -5.16
CA LYS A 108 -13.91 3.27 -4.81
C LYS A 108 -12.93 3.21 -3.63
N ILE A 109 -12.97 2.10 -2.87
CA ILE A 109 -12.01 1.84 -1.80
C ILE A 109 -10.65 1.53 -2.43
N GLU A 110 -9.59 2.18 -1.94
CA GLU A 110 -8.21 1.95 -2.38
C GLU A 110 -7.54 0.93 -1.46
N MET A 111 -6.80 -0.04 -2.01
CA MET A 111 -6.18 -1.16 -1.29
C MET A 111 -4.81 -1.53 -1.88
N GLY A 112 -4.05 -2.35 -1.15
CA GLY A 112 -2.75 -2.84 -1.60
C GLY A 112 -1.68 -1.75 -1.50
N ALA A 113 -0.90 -1.55 -2.56
CA ALA A 113 0.13 -0.50 -2.58
C ALA A 113 -0.43 0.93 -2.45
N LEU A 114 -1.75 1.13 -2.57
CA LEU A 114 -2.42 2.41 -2.32
C LEU A 114 -2.74 2.64 -0.84
N ASP A 115 -2.93 1.56 -0.06
CA ASP A 115 -3.11 1.64 1.40
C ASP A 115 -1.78 1.86 2.10
N ASP A 116 -0.69 1.52 1.42
CA ASP A 116 0.66 1.61 1.94
C ASP A 116 1.33 2.87 1.36
N ASP A 117 0.81 4.04 1.76
CA ASP A 117 1.55 5.31 1.62
C ASP A 117 2.87 5.28 2.43
N GLY A 118 3.30 4.07 2.81
CA GLY A 118 4.53 3.83 3.53
C GLY A 118 5.74 4.22 2.70
N LEU A 119 6.66 4.94 3.33
CA LEU A 119 7.96 5.30 2.75
C LEU A 119 8.79 4.06 2.39
N PHE A 120 8.43 2.88 2.93
CA PHE A 120 9.23 1.66 2.80
C PHE A 120 8.95 0.96 1.46
N PRO A 121 9.92 0.87 0.53
CA PRO A 121 9.69 0.34 -0.81
C PRO A 121 9.37 -1.15 -0.82
N TYR A 122 8.58 -1.58 -1.79
CA TYR A 122 8.32 -3.00 -2.05
C TYR A 122 9.48 -3.69 -2.78
N ASP A 123 10.16 -2.98 -3.67
CA ASP A 123 11.29 -3.52 -4.40
C ASP A 123 12.49 -3.81 -3.49
N ALA A 124 13.11 -4.98 -3.67
CA ALA A 124 14.19 -5.44 -2.80
C ALA A 124 15.47 -4.58 -2.92
N ASP A 125 15.73 -4.02 -4.09
CA ASP A 125 16.90 -3.17 -4.31
C ASP A 125 16.65 -1.77 -3.77
N ASP A 126 15.45 -1.23 -3.96
CA ASP A 126 15.06 0.06 -3.40
C ASP A 126 15.05 0.03 -1.86
N ARG A 127 14.65 -1.11 -1.23
CA ARG A 127 14.71 -1.27 0.23
C ARG A 127 16.09 -1.16 0.83
N LYS A 128 17.16 -1.38 0.05
CA LYS A 128 18.56 -1.20 0.52
C LYS A 128 18.88 0.24 0.90
N ALA A 129 18.15 1.21 0.35
CA ALA A 129 18.25 2.62 0.72
C ALA A 129 17.59 2.96 2.06
N TYR A 130 16.86 1.99 2.66
CA TYR A 130 16.15 2.13 3.94
C TYR A 130 16.67 1.12 4.98
N PRO A 131 17.91 1.24 5.42
CA PRO A 131 18.54 0.27 6.32
C PRO A 131 18.04 0.45 7.76
N VAL A 132 16.77 0.11 8.03
CA VAL A 132 16.12 0.33 9.33
C VAL A 132 16.90 -0.31 10.47
N PHE A 133 17.44 -1.51 10.28
CA PHE A 133 18.22 -2.18 11.31
C PHE A 133 19.53 -1.42 11.57
N THR A 134 20.39 -1.28 10.56
CA THR A 134 21.72 -0.69 10.70
C THR A 134 21.72 0.85 10.81
N GLY A 135 20.71 1.51 10.23
CA GLY A 135 20.60 2.97 10.23
C GLY A 135 19.77 3.55 11.39
N LEU A 136 19.00 2.70 12.11
CA LEU A 136 18.16 3.17 13.21
C LEU A 136 18.33 2.30 14.46
N LEU A 137 18.06 0.99 14.37
CA LEU A 137 18.02 0.15 15.57
C LEU A 137 19.42 -0.07 16.18
N GLU A 138 20.46 -0.21 15.35
CA GLU A 138 21.85 -0.32 15.85
C GLU A 138 22.36 0.99 16.44
N TYR A 139 21.93 2.14 15.90
CA TYR A 139 22.36 3.45 16.43
C TYR A 139 21.66 3.80 17.75
N PHE A 140 20.36 3.45 17.89
CA PHE A 140 19.54 3.87 19.01
C PHE A 140 18.79 2.72 19.69
N PRO A 141 19.44 1.59 20.03
CA PRO A 141 18.74 0.40 20.54
C PRO A 141 17.95 0.67 21.82
N ASN A 142 18.53 1.42 22.74
CA ASN A 142 17.88 1.75 24.02
C ASN A 142 16.72 2.74 23.85
N ALA A 143 16.88 3.72 22.98
CA ALA A 143 15.81 4.67 22.69
C ALA A 143 14.63 3.99 21.99
N CYS A 144 14.89 3.13 20.99
CA CYS A 144 13.86 2.34 20.33
C CYS A 144 13.12 1.41 21.30
N ALA A 145 13.87 0.76 22.21
CA ALA A 145 13.26 -0.08 23.26
C ALA A 145 12.40 0.73 24.22
N ALA A 146 12.84 1.92 24.62
CA ALA A 146 12.08 2.80 25.52
C ALA A 146 10.78 3.30 24.86
N VAL A 147 10.82 3.69 23.58
CA VAL A 147 9.62 4.10 22.82
C VAL A 147 8.66 2.93 22.63
N ALA A 148 9.17 1.73 22.34
CA ALA A 148 8.35 0.53 22.23
C ALA A 148 7.69 0.16 23.55
N ASN A 149 8.42 0.26 24.67
CA ASN A 149 7.85 0.06 26.01
C ASN A 149 6.79 1.12 26.36
N HIS A 150 6.99 2.38 25.98
CA HIS A 150 5.99 3.41 26.14
C HIS A 150 4.69 3.08 25.42
N SER A 151 4.77 2.55 24.18
CA SER A 151 3.61 2.06 23.44
C SER A 151 2.90 0.91 24.15
N HIS A 152 3.67 -0.06 24.69
CA HIS A 152 3.12 -1.20 25.42
C HIS A 152 2.38 -0.75 26.68
N VAL A 153 2.98 0.11 27.50
CA VAL A 153 2.35 0.65 28.71
C VAL A 153 1.06 1.41 28.38
N GLY A 154 1.08 2.23 27.31
CA GLY A 154 -0.12 2.92 26.84
C GLY A 154 -1.22 1.95 26.38
N ASN A 155 -0.87 0.87 25.67
CA ASN A 155 -1.84 -0.16 25.28
C ASN A 155 -2.44 -0.84 26.52
N GLU A 156 -1.64 -1.27 27.49
CA GLU A 156 -2.13 -1.90 28.71
C GLU A 156 -3.03 -0.98 29.57
N GLN A 157 -2.78 0.34 29.53
CA GLN A 157 -3.64 1.31 30.23
C GLN A 157 -5.03 1.46 29.58
N HIS A 158 -5.11 1.39 28.26
CA HIS A 158 -6.34 1.66 27.53
C HIS A 158 -7.06 0.40 27.03
N ASN A 159 -6.32 -0.69 26.82
CA ASN A 159 -6.80 -1.97 26.26
C ASN A 159 -6.10 -3.14 26.97
N PRO A 160 -6.30 -3.33 28.28
CA PRO A 160 -5.56 -4.33 29.06
C PRO A 160 -5.81 -5.75 28.53
N GLY A 161 -4.71 -6.47 28.24
CA GLY A 161 -4.74 -7.83 27.72
C GLY A 161 -5.05 -7.97 26.23
N GLU A 162 -5.28 -6.87 25.52
CA GLU A 162 -5.48 -6.90 24.08
C GLU A 162 -4.14 -6.79 23.31
N PRO A 163 -4.06 -7.33 22.09
CA PRO A 163 -2.88 -7.15 21.25
C PRO A 163 -2.55 -5.66 21.05
N MET A 164 -1.25 -5.35 20.98
CA MET A 164 -0.82 -3.97 20.71
C MET A 164 -1.41 -3.47 19.40
N HIS A 165 -2.07 -2.32 19.45
CA HIS A 165 -2.58 -1.64 18.26
C HIS A 165 -2.54 -0.12 18.43
N TRP A 166 -2.39 0.59 17.35
CA TRP A 166 -2.49 2.05 17.33
C TRP A 166 -3.87 2.48 16.82
N ALA A 167 -4.68 3.04 17.70
CA ALA A 167 -6.00 3.60 17.33
C ALA A 167 -5.81 4.94 16.62
N LYS A 168 -5.46 4.89 15.32
CA LYS A 168 -5.10 6.05 14.49
C LYS A 168 -6.17 7.15 14.50
N GLU A 169 -7.44 6.78 14.58
CA GLU A 169 -8.58 7.71 14.58
C GLU A 169 -8.74 8.47 15.91
N LYS A 170 -8.23 7.88 16.99
CA LYS A 170 -8.33 8.47 18.36
C LYS A 170 -7.08 9.22 18.76
N SER A 171 -5.96 8.96 18.08
CA SER A 171 -4.68 9.55 18.38
C SER A 171 -4.60 10.96 17.81
N ILE A 172 -4.35 11.92 18.66
CA ILE A 172 -4.29 13.34 18.33
C ILE A 172 -2.82 13.74 18.37
N GLY A 173 -2.11 13.54 17.25
CA GLY A 173 -0.73 14.00 17.10
C GLY A 173 -0.69 15.54 17.04
N ASP A 174 -0.48 16.19 18.18
CA ASP A 174 -0.32 17.63 18.27
C ASP A 174 1.14 17.99 18.57
N GLY A 175 1.71 18.92 17.78
CA GLY A 175 3.05 19.47 18.04
C GLY A 175 3.17 20.08 19.44
N ASN A 176 2.10 20.59 20.01
CA ASN A 176 2.09 21.09 21.40
C ASN A 176 2.31 19.96 22.42
N GLN A 177 1.83 18.75 22.16
CA GLN A 177 2.08 17.61 23.03
C GLN A 177 3.55 17.20 23.00
N ILE A 178 4.19 17.25 21.84
CA ILE A 178 5.63 16.99 21.70
C ILE A 178 6.43 17.97 22.54
N VAL A 179 6.14 19.27 22.41
CA VAL A 179 6.81 20.33 23.16
C VAL A 179 6.56 20.19 24.67
N ARG A 180 5.33 19.90 25.08
CA ARG A 180 4.99 19.67 26.49
C ARG A 180 5.79 18.50 27.08
N HIS A 181 5.80 17.34 26.43
CA HIS A 181 6.56 16.20 26.89
C HIS A 181 8.07 16.46 26.94
N LEU A 182 8.60 17.23 25.98
CA LEU A 182 10.00 17.67 26.02
C LEU A 182 10.29 18.54 27.27
N MET A 183 9.42 19.50 27.57
CA MET A 183 9.58 20.39 28.74
C MET A 183 9.42 19.66 30.08
N GLU A 184 8.60 18.62 30.11
CA GLU A 184 8.37 17.77 31.29
C GLU A 184 9.44 16.67 31.43
N GLY A 185 10.37 16.53 30.48
CA GLY A 185 11.40 15.49 30.45
C GLY A 185 10.90 14.09 30.13
N HIS A 186 9.68 13.95 29.61
CA HIS A 186 9.08 12.69 29.20
C HIS A 186 9.53 12.33 27.77
N LEU A 187 10.80 11.96 27.62
CA LEU A 187 11.44 11.82 26.31
C LEU A 187 10.87 10.66 25.47
N GLU A 188 10.44 9.56 26.07
CA GLU A 188 9.82 8.42 25.38
C GLU A 188 8.47 8.82 24.77
N ALA A 189 7.64 9.55 25.55
CA ALA A 189 6.37 10.06 25.08
C ALA A 189 6.56 11.10 23.96
N MET A 190 7.55 11.99 24.11
CA MET A 190 7.91 12.95 23.07
C MET A 190 8.33 12.25 21.78
N ALA A 191 9.22 11.27 21.85
CA ALA A 191 9.71 10.53 20.69
C ALA A 191 8.58 9.74 20.02
N TRP A 192 7.72 9.09 20.79
CA TRP A 192 6.54 8.40 20.27
C TRP A 192 5.61 9.35 19.51
N ARG A 193 5.33 10.53 20.08
CA ARG A 193 4.49 11.55 19.44
C ARG A 193 5.15 12.14 18.17
N ALA A 194 6.47 12.27 18.16
CA ALA A 194 7.19 12.72 16.97
C ALA A 194 7.12 11.70 15.83
N LEU A 195 7.26 10.40 16.14
CA LEU A 195 7.06 9.31 15.19
C LEU A 195 5.63 9.27 14.68
N GLU A 196 4.63 9.40 15.55
CA GLU A 196 3.23 9.49 15.18
C GLU A 196 2.96 10.62 14.19
N LEU A 197 3.47 11.82 14.47
CA LEU A 197 3.27 12.99 13.61
C LEU A 197 3.96 12.80 12.24
N LEU A 198 5.15 12.20 12.23
CA LEU A 198 5.88 11.88 11.01
C LEU A 198 5.11 10.84 10.17
N GLU A 199 4.65 9.75 10.80
CA GLU A 199 3.88 8.70 10.14
C GLU A 199 2.60 9.26 9.50
N ARG A 200 1.85 10.10 10.24
CA ARG A 200 0.66 10.79 9.69
C ARG A 200 0.98 11.63 8.47
N LYS A 201 2.11 12.34 8.49
CA LYS A 201 2.54 13.15 7.36
C LYS A 201 2.91 12.29 6.15
N LEU A 202 3.57 11.17 6.37
CA LEU A 202 4.04 10.27 5.32
C LEU A 202 2.89 9.46 4.70
N THR A 203 1.90 9.06 5.51
CA THR A 203 0.75 8.24 5.08
C THR A 203 -0.49 9.04 4.70
N GLY A 204 -0.39 10.37 4.59
CA GLY A 204 -1.53 11.22 4.22
C GLY A 204 -2.67 11.25 5.26
N LEU A 205 -2.49 10.63 6.45
CA LEU A 205 -3.47 10.71 7.52
C LEU A 205 -3.69 12.17 7.90
N PRO A 206 -4.96 12.61 8.04
CA PRO A 206 -5.24 14.02 8.27
C PRO A 206 -4.52 14.53 9.51
N PRO A 207 -3.89 15.71 9.44
CA PRO A 207 -3.42 16.39 10.63
C PRO A 207 -4.62 16.71 11.53
N PHE A 208 -4.35 16.85 12.80
CA PHE A 208 -5.34 17.16 13.83
C PHE A 208 -6.36 18.21 13.41
N ASP A 209 -7.64 17.89 13.49
CA ASP A 209 -8.74 18.84 13.34
C ASP A 209 -9.01 19.53 14.69
N ARG A 210 -8.49 20.76 14.83
CA ARG A 210 -8.69 21.60 16.04
C ARG A 210 -10.16 21.98 16.27
N SER A 211 -11.06 21.73 15.35
CA SER A 211 -12.48 22.06 15.49
C SER A 211 -13.28 21.04 16.30
N LYS A 212 -12.68 19.90 16.64
CA LYS A 212 -13.34 18.79 17.36
C LYS A 212 -12.84 18.58 18.80
N SER A 213 -12.03 19.50 19.31
CA SER A 213 -11.54 19.50 20.72
C SER A 213 -12.33 20.41 21.61
#